data_efe9601e257b5c79755e0c5643a8f69d
#
_entry.id   efe9601e257b5c79755e0c5643a8f69d
#
_cell.length_a   1.000
_cell.length_b   1.000
_cell.length_c   1.000
_cell.angle_alpha   90.00
_cell.angle_beta   90.00
_cell.angle_gamma   90.00
#
_symmetry.space_group_name_H-M   'P 1'
#
loop_
_entity.id
_entity.type
_entity.pdbx_description
1 polymer ?
#
loop_
_entity_poly.entity_id
_entity_poly.type
_entity_poly.pdbx_seq_one_letter_code
_entity_poly.pdbx_strand_id
1 'polypeptide(L)'
;RLAQYLVRHMAEQFPAVLILGPRQCGKTTLARQSLEGTYFDLERPSDYNVFGDDPELALSRLDTPLILDEAQVLPGLFSVLRSVIDGNRTQNGRFYLLGSVNPRLIRHVSESLAGRVGMVELTPFVFPEVKPEGMTLDEYWVRGGYPDVCLEADADRRMRWCEQYGQALVQRDLAGHGLRTSPQEMRTFLGMLAHVHGGLLNAS
;
A
#
# COMPACT_ATOMS: atom_id res chain seq x y z
N ARG A 1 -5.83 -12.74 5.12
CA ARG A 1 -4.48 -12.16 4.93
C ARG A 1 -3.67 -12.31 6.21
N LEU A 2 -2.43 -12.82 6.11
CA LEU A 2 -1.50 -12.87 7.25
C LEU A 2 -1.19 -11.46 7.78
N ALA A 3 -1.11 -10.49 6.90
CA ALA A 3 -0.90 -9.09 7.24
C ALA A 3 -1.98 -8.51 8.18
N GLN A 4 -3.20 -9.04 8.15
CA GLN A 4 -4.28 -8.61 9.06
C GLN A 4 -3.89 -8.77 10.53
N TYR A 5 -3.22 -9.87 10.85
CA TYR A 5 -2.73 -10.13 12.21
C TYR A 5 -1.68 -9.08 12.62
N LEU A 6 -0.73 -8.78 11.71
CA LEU A 6 0.30 -7.78 11.95
C LEU A 6 -0.29 -6.37 12.13
N VAL A 7 -1.28 -6.01 11.32
CA VAL A 7 -1.96 -4.70 11.43
C VAL A 7 -2.65 -4.56 12.78
N ARG A 8 -3.37 -5.59 13.22
CA ARG A 8 -4.03 -5.59 14.55
C ARG A 8 -3.00 -5.48 15.68
N HIS A 9 -1.94 -6.25 15.62
CA HIS A 9 -0.88 -6.21 16.63
C HIS A 9 -0.19 -4.84 16.70
N MET A 10 0.05 -4.18 15.55
CA MET A 10 0.57 -2.82 15.53
C MET A 10 -0.44 -1.80 16.09
N ALA A 11 -1.73 -1.98 15.82
CA ALA A 11 -2.79 -1.11 16.33
C ALA A 11 -2.96 -1.19 17.86
N GLU A 12 -2.56 -2.29 18.49
CA GLU A 12 -2.52 -2.42 19.95
C GLU A 12 -1.36 -1.62 20.58
N GLN A 13 -0.30 -1.35 19.82
CA GLN A 13 0.94 -0.75 20.32
C GLN A 13 1.12 0.71 19.92
N PHE A 14 0.54 1.13 18.79
CA PHE A 14 0.73 2.46 18.22
C PHE A 14 -0.58 3.19 18.00
N PRO A 15 -0.61 4.52 18.22
CA PRO A 15 -1.78 5.36 17.90
C PRO A 15 -2.17 5.32 16.41
N ALA A 16 -1.19 5.20 15.52
CA ALA A 16 -1.40 5.07 14.09
C ALA A 16 -0.70 3.82 13.53
N VAL A 17 -1.27 3.26 12.45
CA VAL A 17 -0.64 2.17 11.68
C VAL A 17 -0.56 2.58 10.22
N LEU A 18 0.64 2.54 9.64
CA LEU A 18 0.86 2.78 8.22
C LEU A 18 0.96 1.43 7.49
N ILE A 19 0.06 1.21 6.53
CA ILE A 19 0.03 0.04 5.66
C ILE A 19 0.59 0.45 4.30
N LEU A 20 1.82 0.04 4.02
CA LEU A 20 2.50 0.27 2.75
C LEU A 20 2.41 -0.97 1.86
N GLY A 21 2.37 -0.78 0.56
CA GLY A 21 2.45 -1.90 -0.38
C GLY A 21 2.33 -1.43 -1.82
N PRO A 22 2.74 -2.25 -2.79
CA PRO A 22 2.60 -1.88 -4.20
C PRO A 22 1.13 -1.63 -4.56
N ARG A 23 0.92 -0.95 -5.68
CA ARG A 23 -0.44 -0.79 -6.22
C ARG A 23 -1.05 -2.17 -6.48
N GLN A 24 -2.37 -2.28 -6.29
CA GLN A 24 -3.15 -3.50 -6.55
C GLN A 24 -2.75 -4.75 -5.71
N CYS A 25 -1.94 -4.60 -4.66
CA CYS A 25 -1.66 -5.70 -3.73
C CYS A 25 -2.79 -5.99 -2.74
N GLY A 26 -3.87 -5.19 -2.72
CA GLY A 26 -5.06 -5.39 -1.90
C GLY A 26 -5.09 -4.61 -0.58
N LYS A 27 -4.40 -3.46 -0.45
CA LYS A 27 -4.44 -2.59 0.75
C LYS A 27 -5.86 -2.16 1.10
N THR A 28 -6.55 -1.54 0.16
CA THR A 28 -7.94 -1.07 0.32
C THR A 28 -8.90 -2.20 0.69
N THR A 29 -8.74 -3.36 0.04
CA THR A 29 -9.55 -4.55 0.33
C THR A 29 -9.29 -5.06 1.74
N LEU A 30 -8.02 -5.15 2.16
CA LEU A 30 -7.66 -5.52 3.53
C LEU A 30 -8.30 -4.56 4.54
N ALA A 31 -8.18 -3.25 4.31
CA ALA A 31 -8.71 -2.24 5.20
C ALA A 31 -10.24 -2.35 5.35
N ARG A 32 -10.96 -2.36 4.23
CA ARG A 32 -12.43 -2.41 4.23
C ARG A 32 -13.02 -3.71 4.79
N GLN A 33 -12.31 -4.82 4.65
CA GLN A 33 -12.82 -6.13 5.13
C GLN A 33 -12.37 -6.49 6.54
N SER A 34 -11.30 -5.88 7.04
CA SER A 34 -10.62 -6.36 8.23
C SER A 34 -10.40 -5.34 9.33
N LEU A 35 -10.59 -4.06 9.03
CA LEU A 35 -10.44 -2.98 9.99
C LEU A 35 -11.80 -2.35 10.29
N GLU A 36 -12.00 -2.01 11.54
CA GLU A 36 -13.12 -1.19 11.98
C GLU A 36 -12.74 0.29 11.86
N GLY A 37 -13.70 1.13 11.52
CA GLY A 37 -13.50 2.57 11.44
C GLY A 37 -14.15 3.23 10.22
N THR A 38 -14.15 4.56 10.23
CA THR A 38 -14.66 5.34 9.11
C THR A 38 -13.60 5.45 8.02
N TYR A 39 -13.97 5.04 6.79
CA TYR A 39 -13.08 4.99 5.64
C TYR A 39 -13.20 6.25 4.78
N PHE A 40 -12.06 6.83 4.43
CA PHE A 40 -11.90 7.93 3.49
C PHE A 40 -10.86 7.59 2.42
N ASP A 41 -11.22 7.82 1.18
CA ASP A 41 -10.33 7.72 0.00
C ASP A 41 -9.89 9.14 -0.37
N LEU A 42 -8.65 9.49 -0.04
CA LEU A 42 -8.14 10.84 -0.27
C LEU A 42 -7.85 11.18 -1.74
N GLU A 43 -7.91 10.19 -2.66
CA GLU A 43 -7.96 10.46 -4.11
C GLU A 43 -9.38 10.89 -4.56
N ARG A 44 -10.42 10.64 -3.76
CA ARG A 44 -11.78 11.05 -4.06
C ARG A 44 -12.01 12.51 -3.62
N PRO A 45 -12.43 13.42 -4.50
CA PRO A 45 -12.62 14.83 -4.14
C PRO A 45 -13.55 15.08 -2.95
N SER A 46 -14.65 14.31 -2.82
CA SER A 46 -15.56 14.43 -1.68
C SER A 46 -14.88 14.16 -0.33
N ASP A 47 -14.04 13.11 -0.28
CA ASP A 47 -13.38 12.68 0.92
C ASP A 47 -12.16 13.58 1.22
N TYR A 48 -11.43 13.99 0.17
CA TYR A 48 -10.37 14.99 0.26
C TYR A 48 -10.86 16.30 0.88
N ASN A 49 -12.01 16.81 0.43
CA ASN A 49 -12.56 18.08 0.90
C ASN A 49 -12.96 18.03 2.38
N VAL A 50 -13.22 16.87 2.97
CA VAL A 50 -13.46 16.74 4.42
C VAL A 50 -12.27 17.24 5.22
N PHE A 51 -11.05 17.02 4.71
CA PHE A 51 -9.79 17.35 5.39
C PHE A 51 -9.08 18.57 4.78
N GLY A 52 -9.47 19.00 3.57
CA GLY A 52 -8.69 19.93 2.75
C GLY A 52 -8.54 21.32 3.34
N ASP A 53 -9.61 21.91 3.90
CA ASP A 53 -9.62 23.30 4.39
C ASP A 53 -9.10 23.40 5.83
N ASP A 54 -9.55 22.49 6.70
CA ASP A 54 -9.15 22.44 8.12
C ASP A 54 -9.06 21.01 8.61
N PRO A 55 -7.92 20.34 8.39
CA PRO A 55 -7.73 18.95 8.81
C PRO A 55 -7.83 18.75 10.33
N GLU A 56 -7.45 19.74 11.14
CA GLU A 56 -7.52 19.67 12.59
C GLU A 56 -8.97 19.65 13.08
N LEU A 57 -9.78 20.54 12.54
CA LEU A 57 -11.21 20.56 12.83
C LEU A 57 -11.91 19.27 12.36
N ALA A 58 -11.56 18.78 11.17
CA ALA A 58 -12.09 17.51 10.66
C ALA A 58 -11.78 16.36 11.61
N LEU A 59 -10.51 16.19 11.99
CA LEU A 59 -10.07 15.12 12.89
C LEU A 59 -10.68 15.26 14.31
N SER A 60 -10.99 16.45 14.75
CA SER A 60 -11.63 16.68 16.07
C SER A 60 -13.10 16.29 16.11
N ARG A 61 -13.78 16.25 14.95
CA ARG A 61 -15.22 15.95 14.82
C ARG A 61 -15.53 14.52 14.44
N LEU A 62 -14.54 13.80 13.91
CA LEU A 62 -14.70 12.44 13.44
C LEU A 62 -14.39 11.44 14.55
N ASP A 63 -15.24 10.43 14.68
CA ASP A 63 -14.99 9.33 15.60
C ASP A 63 -13.86 8.43 15.07
N THR A 64 -12.96 8.07 15.95
CA THR A 64 -11.90 7.10 15.65
C THR A 64 -12.37 5.68 15.92
N PRO A 65 -11.86 4.65 15.23
CA PRO A 65 -10.74 4.69 14.26
C PRO A 65 -11.08 5.30 12.90
N LEU A 66 -10.10 5.95 12.28
CA LEU A 66 -10.17 6.46 10.91
C LEU A 66 -9.24 5.68 9.97
N ILE A 67 -9.73 5.35 8.80
CA ILE A 67 -8.98 4.70 7.73
C ILE A 67 -8.81 5.71 6.60
N LEU A 68 -7.56 6.13 6.35
CA LEU A 68 -7.21 7.17 5.39
C LEU A 68 -6.40 6.52 4.26
N ASP A 69 -7.10 6.23 3.15
CA ASP A 69 -6.48 5.59 1.99
C ASP A 69 -5.84 6.63 1.08
N GLU A 70 -4.74 6.25 0.42
CA GLU A 70 -3.86 7.08 -0.41
C GLU A 70 -3.39 8.35 0.35
N ALA A 71 -2.95 8.16 1.59
CA ALA A 71 -2.59 9.24 2.53
C ALA A 71 -1.53 10.22 2.00
N GLN A 72 -0.70 9.81 1.02
CA GLN A 72 0.29 10.68 0.37
C GLN A 72 -0.32 11.84 -0.44
N VAL A 73 -1.62 11.77 -0.75
CA VAL A 73 -2.32 12.84 -1.50
C VAL A 73 -2.42 14.12 -0.66
N LEU A 74 -2.50 13.99 0.68
CA LEU A 74 -2.60 15.11 1.60
C LEU A 74 -1.44 15.14 2.61
N PRO A 75 -0.21 15.54 2.20
CA PRO A 75 0.98 15.50 3.07
C PRO A 75 0.86 16.36 4.34
N GLY A 76 0.13 17.47 4.27
CA GLY A 76 -0.13 18.35 5.42
C GLY A 76 -0.83 17.67 6.59
N LEU A 77 -1.59 16.60 6.30
CA LEU A 77 -2.32 15.83 7.31
C LEU A 77 -1.39 15.17 8.34
N PHE A 78 -0.16 14.79 7.96
CA PHE A 78 0.76 14.11 8.89
C PHE A 78 1.20 14.99 10.06
N SER A 79 1.36 16.29 9.84
CA SER A 79 1.69 17.25 10.92
C SER A 79 0.53 17.45 11.86
N VAL A 80 -0.68 17.47 11.34
CA VAL A 80 -1.91 17.58 12.14
C VAL A 80 -2.17 16.32 12.95
N LEU A 81 -2.02 15.14 12.31
CA LEU A 81 -2.12 13.84 13.00
C LEU A 81 -1.14 13.75 14.17
N ARG A 82 0.10 14.28 14.01
CA ARG A 82 1.04 14.36 15.13
C ARG A 82 0.46 15.12 16.32
N SER A 83 -0.08 16.34 16.09
CA SER A 83 -0.67 17.14 17.14
C SER A 83 -1.84 16.44 17.82
N VAL A 84 -2.74 15.86 17.04
CA VAL A 84 -3.90 15.12 17.54
C VAL A 84 -3.52 13.87 18.33
N ILE A 85 -2.48 13.15 17.89
CA ILE A 85 -1.94 11.99 18.60
C ILE A 85 -1.29 12.42 19.91
N ASP A 86 -0.50 13.49 19.90
CA ASP A 86 0.19 13.99 21.10
C ASP A 86 -0.80 14.49 22.17
N GLY A 87 -1.98 15.00 21.76
CA GLY A 87 -3.05 15.37 22.69
C GLY A 87 -3.66 14.19 23.47
N ASN A 88 -3.58 12.96 22.90
CA ASN A 88 -4.05 11.74 23.58
C ASN A 88 -3.17 10.54 23.16
N ARG A 89 -1.97 10.49 23.69
CA ARG A 89 -0.93 9.54 23.29
C ARG A 89 -1.13 8.11 23.78
N THR A 90 -2.02 7.93 24.75
CA THR A 90 -2.29 6.62 25.37
C THR A 90 -3.31 5.80 24.59
N GLN A 91 -4.04 6.41 23.67
CA GLN A 91 -5.05 5.73 22.86
C GLN A 91 -4.41 5.22 21.55
N ASN A 92 -4.25 3.91 21.46
CA ASN A 92 -3.72 3.22 20.27
C ASN A 92 -4.83 2.88 19.25
N GLY A 93 -4.43 2.52 18.01
CA GLY A 93 -5.33 2.05 16.96
C GLY A 93 -6.31 3.09 16.42
N ARG A 94 -6.01 4.40 16.58
CA ARG A 94 -6.89 5.49 16.16
C ARG A 94 -6.90 5.77 14.68
N PHE A 95 -5.74 5.55 14.02
CA PHE A 95 -5.54 5.93 12.63
C PHE A 95 -4.90 4.80 11.83
N TYR A 96 -5.51 4.45 10.73
CA TYR A 96 -4.95 3.55 9.72
C TYR A 96 -4.66 4.36 8.47
N LEU A 97 -3.38 4.44 8.10
CA LEU A 97 -2.91 5.18 6.93
C LEU A 97 -2.52 4.16 5.86
N LEU A 98 -3.09 4.26 4.68
CA LEU A 98 -2.74 3.39 3.58
C LEU A 98 -2.03 4.23 2.50
N GLY A 99 -1.05 3.62 1.86
CA GLY A 99 -0.37 4.26 0.75
C GLY A 99 0.48 3.32 -0.07
N SER A 100 0.75 3.73 -1.29
CA SER A 100 1.71 3.03 -2.15
C SER A 100 3.13 3.26 -1.64
N VAL A 101 4.03 2.27 -1.82
CA VAL A 101 5.45 2.44 -1.45
C VAL A 101 6.02 3.62 -2.22
N ASN A 102 6.21 4.74 -1.54
CA ASN A 102 6.71 5.98 -2.10
C ASN A 102 7.72 6.61 -1.13
N PRO A 103 8.95 6.92 -1.56
CA PRO A 103 9.96 7.54 -0.71
C PRO A 103 9.50 8.85 -0.04
N ARG A 104 8.65 9.64 -0.71
CA ARG A 104 8.10 10.88 -0.15
C ARG A 104 7.16 10.59 1.02
N LEU A 105 6.24 9.61 0.86
CA LEU A 105 5.34 9.20 1.93
C LEU A 105 6.13 8.72 3.14
N ILE A 106 7.10 7.83 2.93
CA ILE A 106 7.94 7.29 4.00
C ILE A 106 8.66 8.42 4.74
N ARG A 107 9.21 9.40 4.02
CA ARG A 107 9.87 10.57 4.61
C ARG A 107 8.90 11.39 5.47
N HIS A 108 7.73 11.78 4.91
CA HIS A 108 6.74 12.58 5.65
C HIS A 108 6.28 11.89 6.93
N VAL A 109 6.02 10.59 6.85
CA VAL A 109 5.63 9.80 8.03
C VAL A 109 6.76 9.71 9.03
N SER A 110 8.00 9.45 8.59
CA SER A 110 9.15 9.34 9.48
C SER A 110 9.47 10.66 10.17
N GLU A 111 9.32 11.79 9.48
CA GLU A 111 9.55 13.13 10.05
C GLU A 111 8.43 13.55 11.01
N SER A 112 7.17 13.29 10.66
CA SER A 112 6.03 13.78 11.43
C SER A 112 5.56 12.82 12.52
N LEU A 113 5.57 11.51 12.26
CA LEU A 113 4.96 10.49 13.13
C LEU A 113 5.96 9.54 13.77
N ALA A 114 7.24 9.91 13.86
CA ALA A 114 8.26 9.11 14.53
C ALA A 114 7.84 8.71 15.95
N GLY A 115 7.90 7.41 16.28
CA GLY A 115 7.49 6.86 17.58
C GLY A 115 5.96 6.87 17.84
N ARG A 116 5.13 7.21 16.84
CA ARG A 116 3.66 7.26 16.92
C ARG A 116 2.98 6.31 15.94
N VAL A 117 3.75 5.73 15.01
CA VAL A 117 3.24 4.91 13.92
C VAL A 117 3.93 3.56 13.89
N GLY A 118 3.14 2.47 13.86
CA GLY A 118 3.60 1.15 13.49
C GLY A 118 3.53 0.98 11.96
N MET A 119 4.56 0.39 11.35
CA MET A 119 4.60 0.19 9.90
C MET A 119 4.37 -1.27 9.55
N VAL A 120 3.50 -1.53 8.60
CA VAL A 120 3.23 -2.87 8.05
C VAL A 120 3.38 -2.80 6.53
N GLU A 121 4.26 -3.64 6.00
CA GLU A 121 4.38 -3.82 4.57
C GLU A 121 3.44 -4.93 4.09
N LEU A 122 2.50 -4.57 3.21
CA LEU A 122 1.60 -5.49 2.55
C LEU A 122 2.16 -5.89 1.19
N THR A 123 2.61 -7.10 1.08
CA THR A 123 2.99 -7.72 -0.21
C THR A 123 1.75 -8.21 -0.96
N PRO A 124 1.83 -8.52 -2.26
CA PRO A 124 0.90 -9.42 -2.91
C PRO A 124 0.70 -10.71 -2.11
N PHE A 125 -0.27 -11.56 -2.45
CA PHE A 125 -0.47 -12.83 -1.74
C PHE A 125 0.82 -13.63 -1.67
N VAL A 126 1.11 -14.18 -0.50
CA VAL A 126 2.14 -15.22 -0.35
C VAL A 126 1.50 -16.61 -0.40
N PHE A 127 2.25 -17.62 -0.82
CA PHE A 127 1.70 -18.97 -1.03
C PHE A 127 0.88 -19.51 0.17
N PRO A 128 1.30 -19.33 1.43
CA PRO A 128 0.50 -19.77 2.59
C PRO A 128 -0.90 -19.14 2.68
N GLU A 129 -1.13 -17.97 2.05
CA GLU A 129 -2.45 -17.30 2.05
C GLU A 129 -3.42 -17.90 1.03
N VAL A 130 -2.91 -18.49 -0.04
CA VAL A 130 -3.72 -19.05 -1.15
C VAL A 130 -3.78 -20.57 -1.16
N LYS A 131 -2.85 -21.24 -0.48
CA LYS A 131 -2.85 -22.70 -0.33
C LYS A 131 -4.13 -23.26 0.29
N PRO A 132 -4.74 -22.67 1.33
CA PRO A 132 -5.99 -23.14 1.90
C PRO A 132 -7.17 -23.14 0.92
N GLU A 133 -7.12 -22.26 -0.09
CA GLU A 133 -8.12 -22.17 -1.17
C GLU A 133 -7.89 -23.19 -2.30
N GLY A 134 -6.95 -24.13 -2.12
CA GLY A 134 -6.68 -25.21 -3.06
C GLY A 134 -5.63 -24.91 -4.14
N MET A 135 -4.97 -23.74 -4.10
CA MET A 135 -3.91 -23.41 -5.06
C MET A 135 -2.68 -24.27 -4.83
N THR A 136 -2.17 -24.89 -5.87
CA THR A 136 -0.90 -25.62 -5.87
C THR A 136 0.29 -24.66 -5.93
N LEU A 137 1.47 -25.13 -5.53
CA LEU A 137 2.69 -24.33 -5.62
C LEU A 137 3.03 -23.97 -7.07
N ASP A 138 2.86 -24.93 -7.99
CA ASP A 138 3.12 -24.71 -9.42
C ASP A 138 2.18 -23.67 -10.03
N GLU A 139 0.90 -23.71 -9.67
CA GLU A 139 -0.05 -22.68 -10.09
C GLU A 139 0.32 -21.31 -9.54
N TYR A 140 0.67 -21.22 -8.26
CA TYR A 140 1.10 -19.98 -7.64
C TYR A 140 2.39 -19.44 -8.28
N TRP A 141 3.33 -20.32 -8.61
CA TRP A 141 4.57 -19.95 -9.30
C TRP A 141 4.31 -19.31 -10.67
N VAL A 142 3.36 -19.86 -11.42
CA VAL A 142 2.98 -19.33 -12.74
C VAL A 142 2.14 -18.06 -12.66
N ARG A 143 1.21 -17.99 -11.69
CA ARG A 143 0.26 -16.86 -11.57
C ARG A 143 0.87 -15.67 -10.83
N GLY A 144 1.76 -15.92 -9.88
CA GLY A 144 2.25 -14.92 -8.94
C GLY A 144 1.22 -14.56 -7.86
N GLY A 145 1.54 -13.57 -7.04
CA GLY A 145 0.74 -13.23 -5.86
C GLY A 145 -0.19 -12.03 -6.00
N TYR A 146 -0.18 -11.30 -7.12
CA TYR A 146 -1.12 -10.19 -7.28
C TYR A 146 -2.57 -10.69 -7.30
N PRO A 147 -3.48 -10.15 -6.46
CA PRO A 147 -4.83 -10.71 -6.28
C PRO A 147 -5.59 -10.93 -7.58
N ASP A 148 -5.61 -9.92 -8.46
CA ASP A 148 -6.35 -9.99 -9.72
C ASP A 148 -5.83 -11.08 -10.68
N VAL A 149 -4.54 -11.38 -10.63
CA VAL A 149 -3.91 -12.44 -11.44
C VAL A 149 -3.97 -13.78 -10.74
N CYS A 150 -3.67 -13.78 -9.45
CA CYS A 150 -3.62 -14.99 -8.63
C CYS A 150 -4.97 -15.72 -8.61
N LEU A 151 -6.06 -14.96 -8.50
CA LEU A 151 -7.43 -15.49 -8.40
C LEU A 151 -8.13 -15.65 -9.76
N GLU A 152 -7.59 -15.08 -10.85
CA GLU A 152 -8.17 -15.22 -12.17
C GLU A 152 -7.91 -16.63 -12.76
N ALA A 153 -8.97 -17.29 -13.19
CA ALA A 153 -8.89 -18.63 -13.78
C ALA A 153 -8.39 -18.61 -15.23
N ASP A 154 -8.80 -17.59 -16.00
CA ASP A 154 -8.50 -17.47 -17.43
C ASP A 154 -7.06 -17.00 -17.68
N ALA A 155 -6.29 -17.82 -18.43
CA ALA A 155 -4.88 -17.55 -18.70
C ALA A 155 -4.66 -16.30 -19.56
N ASP A 156 -5.54 -16.05 -20.55
CA ASP A 156 -5.41 -14.91 -21.45
C ASP A 156 -5.72 -13.60 -20.71
N ARG A 157 -6.69 -13.62 -19.79
CA ARG A 157 -6.98 -12.47 -18.93
C ARG A 157 -5.79 -12.16 -18.01
N ARG A 158 -5.18 -13.17 -17.40
CA ARG A 158 -3.97 -13.00 -16.58
C ARG A 158 -2.85 -12.35 -17.38
N MET A 159 -2.58 -12.85 -18.58
CA MET A 159 -1.53 -12.30 -19.44
C MET A 159 -1.79 -10.83 -19.79
N ARG A 160 -3.02 -10.51 -20.24
CA ARG A 160 -3.40 -9.12 -20.53
C ARG A 160 -3.23 -8.20 -19.31
N TRP A 161 -3.64 -8.68 -18.13
CA TRP A 161 -3.47 -7.91 -16.90
C TRP A 161 -1.99 -7.63 -16.61
N CYS A 162 -1.14 -8.64 -16.70
CA CYS A 162 0.32 -8.49 -16.48
C CYS A 162 0.94 -7.49 -17.47
N GLU A 163 0.55 -7.53 -18.74
CA GLU A 163 1.01 -6.59 -19.76
C GLU A 163 0.61 -5.15 -19.42
N GLN A 164 -0.67 -4.92 -19.08
CA GLN A 164 -1.17 -3.60 -18.72
C GLN A 164 -0.55 -3.09 -17.42
N TYR A 165 -0.41 -3.95 -16.41
CA TYR A 165 0.25 -3.61 -15.16
C TYR A 165 1.70 -3.24 -15.38
N GLY A 166 2.46 -4.02 -16.16
CA GLY A 166 3.83 -3.73 -16.52
C GLY A 166 3.99 -2.40 -17.27
N GLN A 167 3.03 -2.05 -18.15
CA GLN A 167 3.00 -0.74 -18.81
C GLN A 167 2.79 0.38 -17.79
N ALA A 168 1.79 0.26 -16.92
CA ALA A 168 1.49 1.26 -15.91
C ALA A 168 2.66 1.47 -14.93
N LEU A 169 3.29 0.37 -14.49
CA LEU A 169 4.47 0.38 -13.62
C LEU A 169 5.60 1.21 -14.23
N VAL A 170 5.93 0.95 -15.49
CA VAL A 170 7.03 1.63 -16.18
C VAL A 170 6.71 3.10 -16.47
N GLN A 171 5.49 3.39 -16.94
CA GLN A 171 5.14 4.75 -17.37
C GLN A 171 4.84 5.70 -16.22
N ARG A 172 4.26 5.19 -15.14
CA ARG A 172 3.73 6.01 -14.05
C ARG A 172 4.54 5.87 -12.76
N ASP A 173 4.70 4.65 -12.29
CA ASP A 173 5.20 4.42 -10.94
C ASP A 173 6.71 4.61 -10.86
N LEU A 174 7.48 4.02 -11.77
CA LEU A 174 8.94 4.16 -11.78
C LEU A 174 9.38 5.59 -12.13
N ALA A 175 8.67 6.27 -13.03
CA ALA A 175 8.91 7.70 -13.32
C ALA A 175 8.69 8.57 -12.07
N GLY A 176 7.66 8.26 -11.27
CA GLY A 176 7.37 8.94 -9.99
C GLY A 176 8.46 8.76 -8.92
N HIS A 177 9.28 7.72 -9.02
CA HIS A 177 10.42 7.46 -8.13
C HIS A 177 11.71 8.20 -8.51
N GLY A 178 11.66 9.08 -9.52
CA GLY A 178 12.80 9.91 -9.94
C GLY A 178 13.81 9.18 -10.81
N LEU A 179 13.48 8.02 -11.35
CA LEU A 179 14.29 7.34 -12.35
C LEU A 179 14.24 8.11 -13.67
N ARG A 180 15.40 8.58 -14.14
CA ARG A 180 15.55 9.36 -15.39
C ARG A 180 15.77 8.44 -16.61
N THR A 181 15.06 7.35 -16.69
CA THR A 181 15.17 6.35 -17.73
C THR A 181 13.90 6.40 -18.58
N SER A 182 14.05 6.24 -19.90
CA SER A 182 12.88 6.21 -20.78
C SER A 182 12.02 4.95 -20.49
N PRO A 183 10.68 5.01 -20.69
CA PRO A 183 9.83 3.83 -20.56
C PRO A 183 10.27 2.63 -21.41
N GLN A 184 10.85 2.90 -22.58
CA GLN A 184 11.35 1.85 -23.47
C GLN A 184 12.58 1.16 -22.91
N GLU A 185 13.56 1.91 -22.41
CA GLU A 185 14.77 1.35 -21.75
C GLU A 185 14.40 0.53 -20.52
N MET A 186 13.45 1.03 -19.71
CA MET A 186 12.99 0.32 -18.53
C MET A 186 12.29 -1.00 -18.89
N ARG A 187 11.47 -1.04 -19.95
CA ARG A 187 10.88 -2.29 -20.43
C ARG A 187 11.94 -3.28 -20.88
N THR A 188 12.92 -2.81 -21.64
CA THR A 188 14.04 -3.65 -22.08
C THR A 188 14.79 -4.21 -20.88
N PHE A 189 15.08 -3.38 -19.88
CA PHE A 189 15.73 -3.80 -18.65
C PHE A 189 14.92 -4.84 -17.87
N LEU A 190 13.62 -4.64 -17.69
CA LEU A 190 12.75 -5.63 -17.02
C LEU A 190 12.69 -6.96 -17.80
N GLY A 191 12.67 -6.90 -19.15
CA GLY A 191 12.75 -8.09 -19.99
C GLY A 191 14.07 -8.84 -19.81
N MET A 192 15.18 -8.13 -19.71
CA MET A 192 16.49 -8.72 -19.43
C MET A 192 16.52 -9.37 -18.04
N LEU A 193 15.96 -8.70 -17.01
CA LEU A 193 15.87 -9.27 -15.66
C LEU A 193 15.00 -10.53 -15.64
N ALA A 194 13.89 -10.54 -16.36
CA ALA A 194 13.03 -11.72 -16.46
C ALA A 194 13.75 -12.90 -17.10
N HIS A 195 14.62 -12.65 -18.08
CA HIS A 195 15.40 -13.70 -18.75
C HIS A 195 16.47 -14.35 -17.84
N VAL A 196 17.02 -13.59 -16.88
CA VAL A 196 18.00 -14.09 -15.90
C VAL A 196 17.38 -14.45 -14.56
N HIS A 197 16.04 -14.52 -14.48
CA HIS A 197 15.33 -14.84 -13.25
C HIS A 197 15.77 -16.18 -12.67
N GLY A 198 16.17 -16.18 -11.39
CA GLY A 198 16.74 -17.37 -10.71
C GLY A 198 18.21 -17.64 -11.02
N GLY A 199 18.86 -16.84 -11.87
CA GLY A 199 20.28 -16.90 -12.18
C GLY A 199 21.11 -15.83 -11.46
N LEU A 200 22.44 -15.86 -11.70
CA LEU A 200 23.34 -14.82 -11.22
C LEU A 200 23.27 -13.60 -12.16
N LEU A 201 23.00 -12.43 -11.59
CA LEU A 201 23.07 -11.18 -12.32
C LEU A 201 24.54 -10.75 -12.45
N ASN A 202 25.07 -10.71 -13.68
CA ASN A 202 26.35 -10.09 -13.97
C ASN A 202 26.11 -8.65 -14.45
N ALA A 203 26.52 -7.68 -13.64
CA ALA A 203 26.34 -6.25 -13.89
C ALA A 203 27.64 -5.56 -14.40
N SER A 204 28.61 -6.33 -14.86
CA SER A 204 29.89 -5.84 -15.43
C SER A 204 29.74 -5.41 -16.89
#